data_3d95266bb13247ce7a3f7fc977136972
#
_entry.id   3d95266bb13247ce7a3f7fc977136972
#
_cell.length_a   1.000
_cell.length_b   1.000
_cell.length_c   1.000
_cell.angle_alpha   90.00
_cell.angle_beta   90.00
_cell.angle_gamma   90.00
#
_symmetry.space_group_name_H-M   'P 1'
#
loop_
_entity.id
_entity.type
_entity.pdbx_description
1 polymer ?
#
loop_
_entity_poly.entity_id
_entity_poly.type
_entity_poly.pdbx_seq_one_letter_code
_entity_poly.pdbx_strand_id
1 'polypeptide(L)'
;IDKLNLTAEQKDKLKYIMKVKSGLIIVNGPTGSGKSTTLYSILQELNKDEVNISSLEDPIEAIIPGINQMNLNKTLNIGFAEGLRCFLRQDPDIIMIGEIRDEETAEMAVRASLTGHKVYSTIHTRDPREVYFRLEDMKVEKYLIRDSLVGIVSQRLIRLLCDNCKTIIDEKNIDGKVIKLYEKCGCNECNFTGYKGRSLVAAI
;
A
#
# COMPACT_ATOMS: atom_id res chain seq x y z
N ILE A 1 -3.47 4.07 10.80
CA ILE A 1 -4.54 4.11 9.77
C ILE A 1 -5.36 5.40 9.85
N ASP A 2 -5.59 5.97 11.01
CA ASP A 2 -6.38 7.20 11.15
C ASP A 2 -5.78 8.42 10.44
N LYS A 3 -4.48 8.43 10.23
CA LYS A 3 -3.77 9.46 9.45
C LYS A 3 -3.95 9.31 7.93
N LEU A 4 -4.44 8.16 7.45
CA LEU A 4 -4.80 7.97 6.06
C LEU A 4 -6.17 8.62 5.84
N ASN A 5 -6.27 9.51 4.86
CA ASN A 5 -7.53 10.21 4.55
C ASN A 5 -8.52 9.27 3.83
N LEU A 6 -8.90 8.17 4.52
CA LEU A 6 -9.86 7.18 4.06
C LEU A 6 -11.26 7.51 4.60
N THR A 7 -12.29 7.18 3.82
CA THR A 7 -13.68 7.24 4.31
C THR A 7 -13.91 6.18 5.40
N ALA A 8 -15.00 6.32 6.18
CA ALA A 8 -15.34 5.33 7.20
C ALA A 8 -15.48 3.92 6.61
N GLU A 9 -16.19 3.78 5.48
CA GLU A 9 -16.36 2.51 4.76
C GLU A 9 -15.01 1.91 4.33
N GLN A 10 -14.10 2.73 3.78
CA GLN A 10 -12.75 2.27 3.38
C GLN A 10 -11.93 1.83 4.59
N LYS A 11 -12.01 2.55 5.71
CA LYS A 11 -11.35 2.15 6.96
C LYS A 11 -11.87 0.83 7.48
N ASP A 12 -13.18 0.60 7.42
CA ASP A 12 -13.79 -0.65 7.88
C ASP A 12 -13.37 -1.82 6.99
N LYS A 13 -13.36 -1.66 5.66
CA LYS A 13 -12.83 -2.65 4.73
C LYS A 13 -11.36 -2.95 4.98
N LEU A 14 -10.53 -1.92 5.16
CA LEU A 14 -9.11 -2.10 5.45
C LEU A 14 -8.92 -2.86 6.77
N LYS A 15 -9.63 -2.49 7.83
CA LYS A 15 -9.60 -3.19 9.11
C LYS A 15 -10.08 -4.64 8.99
N TYR A 16 -11.05 -4.91 8.12
CA TYR A 16 -11.52 -6.27 7.87
C TYR A 16 -10.42 -7.14 7.26
N ILE A 17 -9.78 -6.70 6.17
CA ILE A 17 -8.69 -7.47 5.55
C ILE A 17 -7.47 -7.61 6.47
N MET A 18 -7.21 -6.64 7.34
CA MET A 18 -6.14 -6.72 8.33
C MET A 18 -6.39 -7.75 9.44
N LYS A 19 -7.65 -8.10 9.72
CA LYS A 19 -8.01 -9.14 10.72
C LYS A 19 -7.84 -10.56 10.22
N VAL A 20 -7.72 -10.77 8.91
CA VAL A 20 -7.50 -12.10 8.33
C VAL A 20 -6.17 -12.66 8.85
N LYS A 21 -6.15 -13.92 9.24
CA LYS A 21 -4.97 -14.54 9.87
C LYS A 21 -3.81 -14.72 8.90
N SER A 22 -4.10 -15.15 7.68
CA SER A 22 -3.10 -15.37 6.62
C SER A 22 -3.65 -14.92 5.26
N GLY A 23 -2.78 -14.68 4.31
CA GLY A 23 -3.14 -14.27 2.96
C GLY A 23 -2.27 -13.14 2.44
N LEU A 24 -2.39 -12.87 1.15
CA LEU A 24 -1.66 -11.83 0.44
C LEU A 24 -2.53 -10.56 0.31
N ILE A 25 -2.02 -9.45 0.78
CA ILE A 25 -2.63 -8.13 0.65
C ILE A 25 -1.70 -7.25 -0.19
N ILE A 26 -2.24 -6.72 -1.29
CA ILE A 26 -1.46 -5.90 -2.23
C ILE A 26 -1.91 -4.45 -2.17
N VAL A 27 -0.96 -3.54 -2.00
CA VAL A 27 -1.18 -2.11 -2.20
C VAL A 27 -0.68 -1.75 -3.58
N ASN A 28 -1.57 -1.36 -4.49
CA ASN A 28 -1.21 -1.00 -5.85
C ASN A 28 -1.42 0.48 -6.16
N GLY A 29 -0.73 0.95 -7.15
CA GLY A 29 -0.79 2.33 -7.63
C GLY A 29 0.53 2.76 -8.28
N PRO A 30 0.53 3.90 -9.00
CA PRO A 30 1.73 4.42 -9.65
C PRO A 30 2.81 4.79 -8.63
N THR A 31 4.02 5.06 -9.13
CA THR A 31 5.10 5.62 -8.32
C THR A 31 4.65 6.93 -7.66
N GLY A 32 4.98 7.12 -6.39
CA GLY A 32 4.59 8.32 -5.64
C GLY A 32 3.11 8.35 -5.22
N SER A 33 2.38 7.23 -5.28
CA SER A 33 0.99 7.15 -4.79
C SER A 33 0.86 6.96 -3.28
N GLY A 34 1.97 6.85 -2.55
CA GLY A 34 1.99 6.69 -1.09
C GLY A 34 1.86 5.25 -0.60
N LYS A 35 2.19 4.25 -1.43
CA LYS A 35 2.09 2.82 -1.07
C LYS A 35 2.87 2.46 0.19
N SER A 36 4.15 2.86 0.27
CA SER A 36 4.99 2.63 1.45
C SER A 36 4.38 3.25 2.71
N THR A 37 3.87 4.48 2.62
CA THR A 37 3.21 5.17 3.74
C THR A 37 1.99 4.38 4.23
N THR A 38 1.19 3.84 3.32
CA THR A 38 0.02 3.01 3.67
C THR A 38 0.46 1.71 4.32
N LEU A 39 1.45 1.00 3.75
CA LEU A 39 2.00 -0.22 4.34
C LEU A 39 2.57 0.04 5.73
N TYR A 40 3.37 1.09 5.91
CA TYR A 40 3.92 1.44 7.23
C TYR A 40 2.82 1.77 8.25
N SER A 41 1.75 2.46 7.83
CA SER A 41 0.61 2.73 8.70
C SER A 41 -0.12 1.44 9.12
N ILE A 42 -0.22 0.45 8.22
CA ILE A 42 -0.78 -0.86 8.51
C ILE A 42 0.12 -1.62 9.47
N LEU A 43 1.43 -1.68 9.19
CA LEU A 43 2.38 -2.39 10.04
C LEU A 43 2.44 -1.79 11.44
N GLN A 44 2.44 -0.46 11.58
CA GLN A 44 2.39 0.21 12.89
C GLN A 44 1.12 -0.14 13.68
N GLU A 45 -0.03 -0.27 13.03
CA GLU A 45 -1.29 -0.67 13.68
C GLU A 45 -1.27 -2.13 14.16
N LEU A 46 -0.57 -3.00 13.41
CA LEU A 46 -0.44 -4.43 13.70
C LEU A 46 0.72 -4.77 14.65
N ASN A 47 1.64 -3.82 14.84
CA ASN A 47 2.84 -4.01 15.65
C ASN A 47 2.49 -4.05 17.15
N LYS A 48 2.46 -5.26 17.69
CA LYS A 48 2.22 -5.58 19.10
C LYS A 48 3.33 -6.48 19.61
N ASP A 49 3.53 -6.51 20.90
CA ASP A 49 4.62 -7.27 21.54
C ASP A 49 4.59 -8.77 21.20
N GLU A 50 3.39 -9.32 20.92
CA GLU A 50 3.20 -10.74 20.61
C GLU A 50 3.28 -11.06 19.10
N VAL A 51 3.54 -10.07 18.24
CA VAL A 51 3.50 -10.23 16.77
C VAL A 51 4.88 -10.01 16.18
N ASN A 52 5.45 -11.05 15.57
CA ASN A 52 6.71 -10.95 14.84
C ASN A 52 6.49 -10.42 13.43
N ILE A 53 6.89 -9.17 13.20
CA ILE A 53 6.79 -8.51 11.89
C ILE A 53 8.17 -8.37 11.28
N SER A 54 8.31 -8.82 10.03
CA SER A 54 9.54 -8.68 9.25
C SER A 54 9.28 -7.99 7.92
N SER A 55 10.17 -7.07 7.52
CA SER A 55 10.05 -6.36 6.24
C SER A 55 11.33 -6.42 5.41
N LEU A 56 11.16 -6.58 4.09
CA LEU A 56 12.19 -6.52 3.06
C LEU A 56 11.97 -5.30 2.18
N GLU A 57 12.96 -4.42 2.07
CA GLU A 57 12.80 -3.12 1.43
C GLU A 57 14.01 -2.73 0.57
N ASP A 58 13.80 -1.91 -0.45
CA ASP A 58 14.85 -1.39 -1.35
C ASP A 58 14.61 0.09 -1.71
N PRO A 59 15.06 1.07 -0.88
CA PRO A 59 15.57 0.94 0.49
C PRO A 59 14.48 1.06 1.58
N ILE A 60 14.84 0.88 2.85
CA ILE A 60 13.99 1.26 3.99
C ILE A 60 13.81 2.78 3.97
N GLU A 61 12.57 3.26 3.88
CA GLU A 61 12.24 4.69 3.86
C GLU A 61 12.15 5.30 5.26
N ALA A 62 11.74 4.52 6.26
CA ALA A 62 11.67 4.94 7.67
C ALA A 62 11.79 3.73 8.61
N ILE A 63 12.47 3.92 9.73
CA ILE A 63 12.59 2.89 10.76
C ILE A 63 11.31 2.86 11.60
N ILE A 64 10.74 1.67 11.77
CA ILE A 64 9.59 1.42 12.64
C ILE A 64 10.07 0.60 13.84
N PRO A 65 10.09 1.15 15.05
CA PRO A 65 10.49 0.41 16.24
C PRO A 65 9.63 -0.85 16.43
N GLY A 66 10.26 -1.98 16.78
CA GLY A 66 9.58 -3.25 16.99
C GLY A 66 9.36 -4.09 15.72
N ILE A 67 9.81 -3.63 14.56
CA ILE A 67 9.76 -4.38 13.29
C ILE A 67 11.17 -4.76 12.84
N ASN A 68 11.36 -5.98 12.41
CA ASN A 68 12.60 -6.48 11.82
C ASN A 68 12.69 -6.03 10.36
N GLN A 69 13.31 -4.87 10.12
CA GLN A 69 13.44 -4.31 8.76
C GLN A 69 14.80 -4.67 8.16
N MET A 70 14.81 -5.23 6.95
CA MET A 70 16.01 -5.57 6.20
C MET A 70 16.03 -4.88 4.85
N ASN A 71 17.14 -4.19 4.55
CA ASN A 71 17.42 -3.70 3.20
C ASN A 71 17.91 -4.83 2.31
N LEU A 72 17.52 -4.80 1.04
CA LEU A 72 18.17 -5.63 0.03
C LEU A 72 19.66 -5.27 -0.09
N ASN A 73 20.47 -6.27 -0.35
CA ASN A 73 21.91 -6.08 -0.51
C ASN A 73 22.37 -6.64 -1.86
N LYS A 74 22.45 -5.77 -2.87
CA LYS A 74 22.88 -6.14 -4.23
C LYS A 74 24.32 -6.65 -4.29
N THR A 75 25.19 -6.19 -3.37
CA THR A 75 26.58 -6.64 -3.31
C THR A 75 26.70 -8.11 -2.87
N LEU A 76 25.78 -8.54 -2.02
CA LEU A 76 25.70 -9.93 -1.54
C LEU A 76 24.71 -10.79 -2.35
N ASN A 77 24.17 -10.27 -3.46
CA ASN A 77 23.11 -10.91 -4.25
C ASN A 77 21.86 -11.28 -3.40
N ILE A 78 21.58 -10.51 -2.35
CA ILE A 78 20.38 -10.71 -1.53
C ILE A 78 19.25 -9.87 -2.15
N GLY A 79 18.43 -10.54 -2.94
CA GLY A 79 17.20 -10.01 -3.52
C GLY A 79 15.98 -10.25 -2.60
N PHE A 80 14.78 -9.93 -3.09
CA PHE A 80 13.54 -10.17 -2.37
C PHE A 80 13.30 -11.65 -2.09
N ALA A 81 13.57 -12.52 -3.06
CA ALA A 81 13.37 -13.96 -2.92
C ALA A 81 14.30 -14.58 -1.85
N GLU A 82 15.60 -14.26 -1.88
CA GLU A 82 16.55 -14.74 -0.86
C GLU A 82 16.22 -14.23 0.53
N GLY A 83 15.89 -12.94 0.65
CA GLY A 83 15.50 -12.35 1.91
C GLY A 83 14.23 -12.99 2.47
N LEU A 84 13.25 -13.26 1.62
CA LEU A 84 12.02 -13.92 2.01
C LEU A 84 12.27 -15.37 2.49
N ARG A 85 13.17 -16.12 1.83
CA ARG A 85 13.59 -17.45 2.33
C ARG A 85 14.23 -17.38 3.72
N CYS A 86 15.00 -16.34 4.00
CA CYS A 86 15.56 -16.13 5.33
C CYS A 86 14.48 -15.83 6.36
N PHE A 87 13.52 -14.96 6.03
CA PHE A 87 12.45 -14.59 6.95
C PHE A 87 11.54 -15.74 7.30
N LEU A 88 11.17 -16.58 6.34
CA LEU A 88 10.35 -17.77 6.58
C LEU A 88 10.93 -18.76 7.62
N ARG A 89 12.22 -18.62 7.97
CA ARG A 89 12.89 -19.41 9.02
C ARG A 89 12.98 -18.69 10.36
N GLN A 90 12.44 -17.48 10.45
CA GLN A 90 12.46 -16.64 11.66
C GLN A 90 11.10 -16.60 12.36
N ASP A 91 10.19 -17.51 11.98
CA ASP A 91 8.83 -17.62 12.53
C ASP A 91 8.07 -16.28 12.53
N PRO A 92 7.95 -15.60 11.38
CA PRO A 92 7.24 -14.33 11.28
C PRO A 92 5.73 -14.55 11.21
N ASP A 93 4.96 -13.75 11.94
CA ASP A 93 3.50 -13.70 11.79
C ASP A 93 3.12 -12.85 10.55
N ILE A 94 3.86 -11.78 10.33
CA ILE A 94 3.60 -10.82 9.26
C ILE A 94 4.89 -10.55 8.49
N ILE A 95 4.80 -10.64 7.17
CA ILE A 95 5.89 -10.34 6.25
C ILE A 95 5.47 -9.17 5.36
N MET A 96 6.29 -8.14 5.27
CA MET A 96 6.15 -7.10 4.26
C MET A 96 7.26 -7.22 3.23
N ILE A 97 6.90 -7.27 1.97
CA ILE A 97 7.80 -7.24 0.83
C ILE A 97 7.59 -5.89 0.15
N GLY A 98 8.62 -5.07 0.08
CA GLY A 98 8.52 -3.71 -0.47
C GLY A 98 7.80 -3.68 -1.82
N GLU A 99 8.15 -4.61 -2.70
CA GLU A 99 7.43 -4.80 -3.97
C GLU A 99 7.67 -6.20 -4.57
N ILE A 100 6.71 -6.64 -5.40
CA ILE A 100 6.82 -7.84 -6.22
C ILE A 100 7.08 -7.40 -7.67
N ARG A 101 8.25 -7.77 -8.22
CA ARG A 101 8.69 -7.43 -9.58
C ARG A 101 8.92 -8.62 -10.50
N ASP A 102 9.17 -9.78 -9.93
CA ASP A 102 9.62 -10.98 -10.63
C ASP A 102 8.85 -12.23 -10.18
N GLU A 103 8.98 -13.28 -11.02
CA GLU A 103 8.32 -14.56 -10.84
C GLU A 103 8.65 -15.21 -9.50
N GLU A 104 9.93 -15.24 -9.13
CA GLU A 104 10.38 -15.94 -7.93
C GLU A 104 9.85 -15.30 -6.65
N THR A 105 9.90 -13.95 -6.57
CA THR A 105 9.33 -13.19 -5.45
C THR A 105 7.80 -13.38 -5.37
N ALA A 106 7.11 -13.36 -6.53
CA ALA A 106 5.67 -13.54 -6.60
C ALA A 106 5.24 -14.93 -6.10
N GLU A 107 5.89 -15.99 -6.59
CA GLU A 107 5.61 -17.36 -6.18
C GLU A 107 5.84 -17.54 -4.68
N MET A 108 6.95 -17.05 -4.16
CA MET A 108 7.27 -17.17 -2.73
C MET A 108 6.31 -16.39 -1.84
N ALA A 109 5.91 -15.17 -2.23
CA ALA A 109 4.94 -14.37 -1.49
C ALA A 109 3.58 -15.08 -1.40
N VAL A 110 3.12 -15.64 -2.52
CA VAL A 110 1.88 -16.42 -2.60
C VAL A 110 1.97 -17.67 -1.74
N ARG A 111 3.04 -18.46 -1.85
CA ARG A 111 3.24 -19.67 -1.04
C ARG A 111 3.30 -19.35 0.45
N ALA A 112 4.03 -18.31 0.85
CA ALA A 112 4.08 -17.86 2.25
C ALA A 112 2.68 -17.53 2.78
N SER A 113 1.87 -16.83 1.99
CA SER A 113 0.50 -16.46 2.38
C SER A 113 -0.44 -17.67 2.53
N LEU A 114 -0.24 -18.72 1.74
CA LEU A 114 -1.00 -19.98 1.82
C LEU A 114 -0.54 -20.87 2.97
N THR A 115 0.70 -20.72 3.44
CA THR A 115 1.28 -21.51 4.54
C THR A 115 1.11 -20.87 5.91
N GLY A 116 0.22 -19.90 6.05
CA GLY A 116 -0.19 -19.34 7.35
C GLY A 116 0.30 -17.93 7.64
N HIS A 117 1.18 -17.36 6.79
CA HIS A 117 1.71 -16.01 7.01
C HIS A 117 0.78 -14.94 6.43
N LYS A 118 0.73 -13.80 7.07
CA LYS A 118 0.10 -12.60 6.50
C LYS A 118 1.15 -11.82 5.72
N VAL A 119 0.97 -11.72 4.40
CA VAL A 119 1.94 -11.10 3.50
C VAL A 119 1.39 -9.80 2.95
N TYR A 120 2.13 -8.71 3.14
CA TYR A 120 1.85 -7.40 2.55
C TYR A 120 2.89 -7.09 1.48
N SER A 121 2.44 -6.58 0.33
CA SER A 121 3.38 -6.13 -0.71
C SER A 121 2.80 -5.03 -1.57
N THR A 122 3.63 -4.51 -2.48
CA THR A 122 3.18 -3.58 -3.51
C THR A 122 3.37 -4.16 -4.91
N ILE A 123 2.50 -3.76 -5.82
CA ILE A 123 2.64 -3.98 -7.26
C ILE A 123 2.36 -2.66 -7.98
N HIS A 124 3.16 -2.35 -9.00
CA HIS A 124 2.96 -1.16 -9.82
C HIS A 124 1.96 -1.45 -10.94
N THR A 125 0.68 -1.16 -10.68
CA THR A 125 -0.41 -1.25 -11.66
C THR A 125 -1.28 -0.01 -11.57
N ARG A 126 -2.08 0.25 -12.62
CA ARG A 126 -2.97 1.41 -12.69
C ARG A 126 -4.37 1.12 -12.18
N ASP A 127 -4.80 -0.13 -12.31
CA ASP A 127 -6.14 -0.63 -11.95
C ASP A 127 -5.97 -1.81 -10.99
N PRO A 128 -6.82 -1.95 -9.96
CA PRO A 128 -6.77 -3.10 -9.05
C PRO A 128 -6.92 -4.46 -9.76
N ARG A 129 -7.68 -4.54 -10.86
CA ARG A 129 -7.84 -5.77 -11.65
C ARG A 129 -6.54 -6.21 -12.33
N GLU A 130 -5.66 -5.27 -12.68
CA GLU A 130 -4.35 -5.56 -13.26
C GLU A 130 -3.43 -6.30 -12.29
N VAL A 131 -3.66 -6.21 -10.98
CA VAL A 131 -2.87 -6.95 -9.97
C VAL A 131 -2.96 -8.46 -10.24
N TYR A 132 -4.16 -8.96 -10.51
CA TYR A 132 -4.39 -10.37 -10.83
C TYR A 132 -3.61 -10.78 -12.08
N PHE A 133 -3.78 -10.06 -13.19
CA PHE A 133 -3.08 -10.33 -14.45
C PHE A 133 -1.56 -10.21 -14.30
N ARG A 134 -1.10 -9.25 -13.48
CA ARG A 134 0.33 -9.09 -13.26
C ARG A 134 0.97 -10.26 -12.51
N LEU A 135 0.24 -10.85 -11.55
CA LEU A 135 0.68 -12.08 -10.89
C LEU A 135 0.67 -13.28 -11.86
N GLU A 136 -0.33 -13.37 -12.76
CA GLU A 136 -0.33 -14.38 -13.84
C GLU A 136 0.85 -14.22 -14.80
N ASP A 137 1.17 -12.98 -15.23
CA ASP A 137 2.33 -12.68 -16.07
C ASP A 137 3.65 -13.12 -15.40
N MET A 138 3.71 -13.06 -14.07
CA MET A 138 4.80 -13.60 -13.24
C MET A 138 4.66 -15.11 -13.00
N LYS A 139 3.86 -15.81 -13.82
CA LYS A 139 3.66 -17.27 -13.85
C LYS A 139 3.08 -17.87 -12.56
N VAL A 140 2.46 -17.07 -11.72
CA VAL A 140 1.69 -17.60 -10.58
C VAL A 140 0.40 -18.21 -11.09
N GLU A 141 0.14 -19.45 -10.73
CA GLU A 141 -1.07 -20.16 -11.17
C GLU A 141 -2.35 -19.53 -10.62
N LYS A 142 -3.38 -19.44 -11.47
CA LYS A 142 -4.67 -18.77 -11.16
C LYS A 142 -5.29 -19.21 -9.86
N TYR A 143 -5.28 -20.52 -9.57
CA TYR A 143 -5.86 -21.04 -8.35
C TYR A 143 -5.10 -20.60 -7.11
N LEU A 144 -3.76 -20.48 -7.19
CA LEU A 144 -2.94 -19.97 -6.09
C LEU A 144 -3.21 -18.49 -5.81
N ILE A 145 -3.36 -17.68 -6.88
CA ILE A 145 -3.71 -16.26 -6.73
C ILE A 145 -5.08 -16.12 -6.05
N ARG A 146 -6.08 -16.86 -6.53
CA ARG A 146 -7.44 -16.84 -5.96
C ARG A 146 -7.48 -17.21 -4.49
N ASP A 147 -6.71 -18.23 -4.11
CA ASP A 147 -6.75 -18.80 -2.76
C ASP A 147 -5.87 -17.99 -1.78
N SER A 148 -4.90 -17.20 -2.30
CA SER A 148 -3.99 -16.40 -1.49
C SER A 148 -4.40 -14.92 -1.36
N LEU A 149 -4.94 -14.31 -2.43
CA LEU A 149 -5.18 -12.87 -2.49
C LEU A 149 -6.44 -12.49 -1.71
N VAL A 150 -6.23 -11.88 -0.54
CA VAL A 150 -7.28 -11.50 0.41
C VAL A 150 -7.81 -10.10 0.16
N GLY A 151 -6.95 -9.20 -0.30
CA GLY A 151 -7.35 -7.82 -0.51
C GLY A 151 -6.39 -7.02 -1.38
N ILE A 152 -6.95 -6.04 -2.05
CA ILE A 152 -6.20 -5.07 -2.85
C ILE A 152 -6.58 -3.67 -2.39
N VAL A 153 -5.57 -2.84 -2.11
CA VAL A 153 -5.72 -1.42 -1.82
C VAL A 153 -5.16 -0.63 -2.99
N SER A 154 -6.03 -0.17 -3.87
CA SER A 154 -5.64 0.65 -5.02
C SER A 154 -5.65 2.12 -4.65
N GLN A 155 -4.54 2.83 -4.86
CA GLN A 155 -4.43 4.19 -4.35
C GLN A 155 -3.71 5.17 -5.28
N ARG A 156 -4.09 6.44 -5.13
CA ARG A 156 -3.45 7.60 -5.79
C ARG A 156 -3.38 8.76 -4.82
N LEU A 157 -2.39 9.62 -5.01
CA LEU A 157 -2.34 10.93 -4.35
C LEU A 157 -2.83 12.00 -5.31
N ILE A 158 -3.82 12.78 -4.86
CA ILE A 158 -4.29 13.98 -5.52
C ILE A 158 -3.71 15.21 -4.83
N ARG A 159 -3.39 16.25 -5.60
CA ARG A 159 -2.98 17.54 -5.05
C ARG A 159 -4.19 18.25 -4.47
N LEU A 160 -4.05 18.81 -3.28
CA LEU A 160 -5.07 19.66 -2.67
C LEU A 160 -4.90 21.10 -3.14
N LEU A 161 -6.00 21.77 -3.44
CA LEU A 161 -6.00 23.19 -3.69
C LEU A 161 -5.54 23.95 -2.44
N CYS A 162 -4.82 25.04 -2.65
CA CYS A 162 -4.41 25.91 -1.56
C CYS A 162 -5.63 26.63 -0.97
N ASP A 163 -5.89 26.40 0.30
CA ASP A 163 -7.05 27.00 0.98
C ASP A 163 -7.01 28.52 1.01
N ASN A 164 -5.79 29.09 1.00
CA ASN A 164 -5.60 30.54 1.06
C ASN A 164 -5.94 31.28 -0.26
N CYS A 165 -5.86 30.59 -1.40
CA CYS A 165 -6.02 31.25 -2.70
C CYS A 165 -6.99 30.54 -3.66
N LYS A 166 -7.60 29.44 -3.29
CA LYS A 166 -8.65 28.83 -4.12
C LYS A 166 -9.86 29.72 -4.23
N THR A 167 -10.45 29.83 -5.42
CA THR A 167 -11.66 30.63 -5.69
C THR A 167 -12.82 29.73 -6.06
N ILE A 168 -14.03 30.10 -5.66
CA ILE A 168 -15.25 29.39 -6.05
C ILE A 168 -15.56 29.79 -7.49
N ILE A 169 -15.75 28.81 -8.37
CA ILE A 169 -16.12 29.02 -9.77
C ILE A 169 -17.55 28.60 -10.09
N ASP A 170 -18.09 27.66 -9.31
CA ASP A 170 -19.43 27.11 -9.54
C ASP A 170 -19.98 26.48 -8.26
N GLU A 171 -21.30 26.31 -8.20
CA GLU A 171 -21.99 25.55 -7.17
C GLU A 171 -22.94 24.54 -7.80
N LYS A 172 -22.81 23.26 -7.46
CA LYS A 172 -23.67 22.19 -7.99
C LYS A 172 -24.47 21.54 -6.87
N ASN A 173 -25.75 21.32 -7.13
CA ASN A 173 -26.57 20.52 -6.23
C ASN A 173 -26.50 19.04 -6.66
N ILE A 174 -25.91 18.21 -5.81
CA ILE A 174 -25.80 16.75 -6.01
C ILE A 174 -26.49 16.08 -4.81
N ASP A 175 -27.54 15.32 -5.09
CA ASP A 175 -28.32 14.59 -4.07
C ASP A 175 -28.80 15.49 -2.90
N GLY A 176 -29.24 16.72 -3.21
CA GLY A 176 -29.72 17.68 -2.21
C GLY A 176 -28.62 18.41 -1.44
N LYS A 177 -27.34 18.18 -1.76
CA LYS A 177 -26.20 18.88 -1.16
C LYS A 177 -25.59 19.85 -2.14
N VAL A 178 -25.43 21.11 -1.72
CA VAL A 178 -24.71 22.11 -2.51
C VAL A 178 -23.22 21.88 -2.37
N ILE A 179 -22.58 21.49 -3.49
CA ILE A 179 -21.12 21.29 -3.59
C ILE A 179 -20.52 22.48 -4.29
N LYS A 180 -19.57 23.15 -3.63
CA LYS A 180 -18.80 24.24 -4.19
C LYS A 180 -17.64 23.71 -5.02
N LEU A 181 -17.51 24.15 -6.25
CA LEU A 181 -16.39 23.85 -7.13
C LEU A 181 -15.37 25.00 -7.04
N TYR A 182 -14.11 24.61 -6.92
CA TYR A 182 -13.02 25.56 -6.74
C TYR A 182 -12.01 25.48 -7.89
N GLU A 183 -11.43 26.60 -8.21
CA GLU A 183 -10.29 26.71 -9.15
C GLU A 183 -9.02 27.08 -8.39
N LYS A 184 -7.88 26.65 -8.93
CA LYS A 184 -6.57 27.03 -8.43
C LYS A 184 -6.29 28.49 -8.82
N CYS A 185 -5.78 29.26 -7.88
CA CYS A 185 -5.10 30.52 -8.17
C CYS A 185 -3.59 30.37 -7.94
N GLY A 186 -3.00 31.22 -7.15
CA GLY A 186 -1.62 31.18 -6.74
C GLY A 186 -1.38 32.28 -5.72
N CYS A 187 -0.61 31.99 -4.68
CA CYS A 187 -0.21 32.97 -3.66
C CYS A 187 1.14 32.56 -3.07
N ASN A 188 1.72 33.40 -2.24
CA ASN A 188 2.99 33.13 -1.56
C ASN A 188 2.97 31.84 -0.74
N GLU A 189 1.83 31.53 -0.08
CA GLU A 189 1.67 30.31 0.72
C GLU A 189 1.82 29.00 -0.05
N CYS A 190 1.51 28.99 -1.32
CA CYS A 190 1.63 27.82 -2.20
C CYS A 190 2.73 27.99 -3.26
N ASN A 191 3.63 28.97 -3.11
CA ASN A 191 4.66 29.33 -4.09
C ASN A 191 4.06 29.49 -5.51
N PHE A 192 2.92 30.17 -5.60
CA PHE A 192 2.17 30.45 -6.83
C PHE A 192 1.70 29.22 -7.62
N THR A 193 1.76 28.02 -7.05
CA THR A 193 1.32 26.78 -7.71
C THR A 193 -0.20 26.59 -7.68
N GLY A 194 -0.89 27.23 -6.73
CA GLY A 194 -2.30 27.02 -6.44
C GLY A 194 -2.61 25.73 -5.66
N TYR A 195 -1.57 24.94 -5.29
CA TYR A 195 -1.71 23.68 -4.57
C TYR A 195 -0.87 23.67 -3.29
N LYS A 196 -1.43 23.10 -2.22
CA LYS A 196 -0.73 22.91 -0.95
C LYS A 196 -1.15 21.59 -0.30
N GLY A 197 -0.22 20.63 -0.28
CA GLY A 197 -0.47 19.29 0.25
C GLY A 197 -1.04 18.30 -0.78
N ARG A 198 -1.23 17.08 -0.30
CA ARG A 198 -1.75 15.94 -1.08
C ARG A 198 -2.73 15.15 -0.22
N SER A 199 -3.71 14.53 -0.85
CA SER A 199 -4.68 13.64 -0.19
C SER A 199 -4.68 12.29 -0.88
N LEU A 200 -4.87 11.24 -0.07
CA LEU A 200 -5.04 9.88 -0.56
C LEU A 200 -6.46 9.71 -1.10
N VAL A 201 -6.55 9.09 -2.27
CA VAL A 201 -7.78 8.50 -2.80
C VAL A 201 -7.51 7.01 -2.99
N ALA A 202 -8.35 6.17 -2.42
CA ALA A 202 -8.19 4.73 -2.46
C ALA A 202 -9.50 4.01 -2.83
N ALA A 203 -9.36 2.80 -3.39
CA ALA A 203 -10.39 1.78 -3.50
C ALA A 203 -9.89 0.52 -2.78
N ILE A 204 -10.77 -0.14 -2.02
CA ILE A 204 -10.46 -1.31 -1.22
C ILE A 204 -11.55 -2.37 -1.49
#